data_47e9dabede7b85104f05eed20e576cd0
#
_entry.id   47e9dabede7b85104f05eed20e576cd0
#
_cell.length_a   1.000
_cell.length_b   1.000
_cell.length_c   1.000
_cell.angle_alpha   90.00
_cell.angle_beta   90.00
_cell.angle_gamma   90.00
#
_symmetry.space_group_name_H-M   'P 1'
#
loop_
_entity.id
_entity.type
_entity.pdbx_description
1 polymer ?
#
loop_
_entity_poly.entity_id
_entity_poly.type
_entity_poly.pdbx_seq_one_letter_code
_entity_poly.pdbx_strand_id
1 'polypeptide(L)'
;MKRKEFIRNTAVGTSGLILTPHLYSQNTSLFKKKRKITILHTNDTHSNIDAFPDNHAKYPGLGGISKRYSLIQKIREEEENVLLLDAGDIFQGTPYFNTFKGVLEMKLMSQLQYDASTMGNHDFDAGLEGFYNAKKYANFPFLCSNYDFSQTILKNSTQKHTIIEKGGIKIGVFGIGVELAGLVPRDKYGNSKYLDPIEHANKEALILKEKKCDLIICLSHLGYEHKGEKISDLKLAKYTENIHLIIGGHTHTFLNKPTIEKNSRNEAVLINQVGWAGVNLGRIDIEIESGLFSGKPLEIR
;
A
#
# COMPACT_ATOMS: atom_id res chain seq x y z
N MET A 1 -21.67 -5.80 74.34
CA MET A 1 -21.12 -6.95 73.57
C MET A 1 -19.93 -7.51 74.32
N LYS A 2 -19.94 -8.82 74.65
CA LYS A 2 -18.81 -9.44 75.36
C LYS A 2 -17.67 -9.73 74.38
N ARG A 3 -16.43 -9.57 74.83
CA ARG A 3 -15.20 -9.70 74.01
C ARG A 3 -15.14 -11.00 73.16
N LYS A 4 -15.78 -12.07 73.62
CA LYS A 4 -15.90 -13.37 72.93
C LYS A 4 -16.81 -13.31 71.66
N GLU A 5 -17.85 -12.51 71.70
CA GLU A 5 -18.78 -12.35 70.56
C GLU A 5 -18.16 -11.49 69.43
N PHE A 6 -17.34 -10.48 69.79
CA PHE A 6 -16.57 -9.68 68.82
C PHE A 6 -15.57 -10.54 68.10
N ILE A 7 -14.81 -11.41 68.80
CA ILE A 7 -13.80 -12.27 68.16
C ILE A 7 -14.47 -13.32 67.25
N ARG A 8 -15.62 -13.84 67.60
CA ARG A 8 -16.34 -14.82 66.78
C ARG A 8 -16.92 -14.21 65.52
N ASN A 9 -17.40 -12.98 65.57
CA ASN A 9 -17.95 -12.28 64.43
C ASN A 9 -16.84 -11.74 63.52
N THR A 10 -15.65 -11.44 64.03
CA THR A 10 -14.48 -11.01 63.23
C THR A 10 -13.82 -12.21 62.54
N ALA A 11 -13.83 -13.40 63.17
CA ALA A 11 -13.27 -14.63 62.58
C ALA A 11 -14.12 -15.18 61.42
N VAL A 12 -15.44 -14.94 61.41
CA VAL A 12 -16.34 -15.34 60.31
C VAL A 12 -16.26 -14.36 59.13
N GLY A 13 -15.91 -13.08 59.39
CA GLY A 13 -15.73 -12.07 58.33
C GLY A 13 -14.43 -12.18 57.55
N THR A 14 -13.38 -12.80 58.13
CA THR A 14 -12.07 -12.92 57.46
C THR A 14 -11.89 -14.22 56.67
N SER A 15 -12.72 -15.25 56.87
CA SER A 15 -12.67 -16.49 56.08
C SER A 15 -13.38 -16.40 54.72
N GLY A 16 -14.16 -15.33 54.46
CA GLY A 16 -14.82 -15.08 53.16
C GLY A 16 -13.98 -14.30 52.13
N LEU A 17 -12.83 -13.76 52.56
CA LEU A 17 -11.99 -12.90 51.71
C LEU A 17 -10.74 -13.56 51.09
N ILE A 18 -10.51 -14.85 51.36
CA ILE A 18 -9.33 -15.57 50.87
C ILE A 18 -9.62 -16.38 49.59
N LEU A 19 -10.87 -16.44 49.10
CA LEU A 19 -11.24 -17.20 47.89
C LEU A 19 -11.44 -16.33 46.61
N THR A 20 -11.15 -15.03 46.65
CA THR A 20 -11.37 -14.14 45.53
C THR A 20 -10.15 -13.79 44.64
N PRO A 21 -8.87 -14.19 44.93
CA PRO A 21 -7.79 -13.88 43.98
C PRO A 21 -7.77 -14.77 42.73
N HIS A 22 -8.47 -15.92 42.71
CA HIS A 22 -8.39 -16.83 41.56
C HIS A 22 -9.47 -16.64 40.49
N LEU A 23 -10.52 -15.85 40.78
CA LEU A 23 -11.58 -15.56 39.79
C LEU A 23 -11.34 -14.27 38.98
N TYR A 24 -10.41 -13.42 39.41
CA TYR A 24 -10.10 -12.18 38.69
C TYR A 24 -8.99 -12.34 37.64
N SER A 25 -8.29 -13.49 37.62
CA SER A 25 -7.17 -13.73 36.68
C SER A 25 -7.57 -14.41 35.36
N GLN A 26 -8.84 -14.81 35.17
CA GLN A 26 -9.27 -15.52 33.96
C GLN A 26 -10.10 -14.68 32.99
N ASN A 27 -10.43 -13.43 33.31
CA ASN A 27 -11.26 -12.60 32.43
C ASN A 27 -10.52 -11.52 31.64
N THR A 28 -9.20 -11.47 31.69
CA THR A 28 -8.41 -10.52 30.85
C THR A 28 -8.08 -11.03 29.45
N SER A 29 -8.55 -12.23 29.07
CA SER A 29 -8.30 -12.77 27.73
C SER A 29 -9.48 -12.62 26.75
N LEU A 30 -10.59 -11.98 27.13
CA LEU A 30 -11.82 -11.97 26.31
C LEU A 30 -11.90 -10.84 25.28
N PHE A 31 -10.96 -9.88 25.27
CA PHE A 31 -10.86 -8.88 24.21
C PHE A 31 -9.50 -8.98 23.54
N LYS A 32 -9.33 -9.98 22.68
CA LYS A 32 -8.22 -9.94 21.73
C LYS A 32 -8.37 -8.66 20.93
N LYS A 33 -7.46 -7.69 21.12
CA LYS A 33 -7.48 -6.43 20.35
C LYS A 33 -7.54 -6.82 18.88
N LYS A 34 -8.56 -6.38 18.16
CA LYS A 34 -8.69 -6.63 16.73
C LYS A 34 -7.51 -5.99 16.03
N ARG A 35 -6.78 -6.74 15.21
CA ARG A 35 -5.68 -6.21 14.44
C ARG A 35 -6.24 -5.46 13.23
N LYS A 36 -6.06 -4.13 13.23
CA LYS A 36 -6.48 -3.24 12.15
C LYS A 36 -5.27 -2.62 11.49
N ILE A 37 -5.29 -2.52 10.18
CA ILE A 37 -4.33 -1.78 9.36
C ILE A 37 -5.06 -0.74 8.51
N THR A 38 -4.53 0.48 8.49
CA THR A 38 -4.93 1.56 7.57
C THR A 38 -3.91 1.65 6.46
N ILE A 39 -4.32 1.39 5.23
CA ILE A 39 -3.49 1.48 4.04
C ILE A 39 -3.82 2.78 3.34
N LEU A 40 -2.82 3.64 3.24
CA LEU A 40 -2.85 4.84 2.42
C LEU A 40 -2.11 4.56 1.11
N HIS A 41 -2.60 5.09 0.00
CA HIS A 41 -1.92 4.90 -1.26
C HIS A 41 -2.10 6.04 -2.25
N THR A 42 -1.13 6.15 -3.14
CA THR A 42 -1.14 7.01 -4.33
C THR A 42 -0.85 6.18 -5.58
N ASN A 43 -1.15 6.73 -6.72
CA ASN A 43 -0.75 6.27 -8.05
C ASN A 43 -0.72 7.46 -9.00
N ASP A 44 0.08 7.36 -10.07
CA ASP A 44 0.09 8.32 -11.18
C ASP A 44 0.22 9.78 -10.70
N THR A 45 1.17 10.05 -9.80
CA THR A 45 1.35 11.39 -9.24
C THR A 45 1.98 12.36 -10.24
N HIS A 46 2.72 11.83 -11.22
CA HIS A 46 3.22 12.56 -12.38
C HIS A 46 3.87 13.90 -12.03
N SER A 47 4.80 13.87 -11.05
CA SER A 47 5.55 15.06 -10.60
C SER A 47 4.68 16.26 -10.23
N ASN A 48 3.40 16.05 -9.90
CA ASN A 48 2.52 17.11 -9.41
C ASN A 48 2.85 17.44 -7.95
N ILE A 49 3.82 18.35 -7.77
CA ILE A 49 4.33 18.78 -6.47
C ILE A 49 3.43 19.86 -5.88
N ASP A 50 3.06 20.86 -6.68
CA ASP A 50 2.16 21.91 -6.27
C ASP A 50 0.68 21.49 -6.37
N ALA A 51 -0.16 22.15 -5.60
CA ALA A 51 -1.61 22.06 -5.79
C ALA A 51 -2.01 22.70 -7.12
N PHE A 52 -3.07 22.23 -7.74
CA PHE A 52 -3.67 22.92 -8.87
C PHE A 52 -4.11 24.33 -8.48
N PRO A 53 -4.00 25.32 -9.39
CA PRO A 53 -4.49 26.68 -9.13
C PRO A 53 -5.99 26.70 -8.76
N ASP A 54 -6.41 27.66 -7.94
CA ASP A 54 -7.82 27.77 -7.51
C ASP A 54 -8.80 28.01 -8.67
N ASN A 55 -8.31 28.53 -9.80
CA ASN A 55 -9.08 28.71 -11.03
C ASN A 55 -8.98 27.55 -12.01
N HIS A 56 -8.37 26.42 -11.63
CA HIS A 56 -8.26 25.24 -12.51
C HIS A 56 -9.65 24.65 -12.79
N ALA A 57 -9.97 24.41 -14.07
CA ALA A 57 -11.34 24.05 -14.50
C ALA A 57 -11.87 22.74 -13.88
N LYS A 58 -11.00 21.74 -13.62
CA LYS A 58 -11.41 20.41 -13.14
C LYS A 58 -11.01 20.13 -11.68
N TYR A 59 -9.88 20.66 -11.23
CA TYR A 59 -9.29 20.35 -9.92
C TYR A 59 -8.90 21.65 -9.16
N PRO A 60 -9.80 22.62 -8.94
CA PRO A 60 -9.47 23.88 -8.33
C PRO A 60 -8.92 23.68 -6.90
N GLY A 61 -7.69 24.11 -6.69
CA GLY A 61 -7.01 24.04 -5.40
C GLY A 61 -6.67 22.61 -4.90
N LEU A 62 -6.94 21.54 -5.68
CA LEU A 62 -6.70 20.18 -5.24
C LEU A 62 -5.26 19.73 -5.44
N GLY A 63 -4.85 18.70 -4.70
CA GLY A 63 -3.53 18.10 -4.78
C GLY A 63 -2.48 18.87 -4.01
N GLY A 64 -1.23 18.69 -4.41
CA GLY A 64 -0.07 19.28 -3.76
C GLY A 64 0.51 18.41 -2.64
N ILE A 65 1.84 18.24 -2.68
CA ILE A 65 2.52 17.32 -1.76
C ILE A 65 2.52 17.81 -0.31
N SER A 66 2.53 19.13 -0.09
CA SER A 66 2.47 19.72 1.25
C SER A 66 1.15 19.41 1.95
N LYS A 67 0.03 19.55 1.23
CA LYS A 67 -1.30 19.22 1.76
C LYS A 67 -1.43 17.72 2.00
N ARG A 68 -0.90 16.90 1.08
CA ARG A 68 -0.83 15.44 1.24
C ARG A 68 -0.04 15.04 2.48
N TYR A 69 1.10 15.67 2.71
CA TYR A 69 1.88 15.48 3.92
C TYR A 69 1.05 15.73 5.18
N SER A 70 0.38 16.89 5.27
CA SER A 70 -0.44 17.25 6.43
C SER A 70 -1.56 16.23 6.67
N LEU A 71 -2.23 15.76 5.60
CA LEU A 71 -3.29 14.77 5.71
C LEU A 71 -2.73 13.40 6.19
N ILE A 72 -1.59 12.97 5.66
CA ILE A 72 -0.94 11.71 6.07
C ILE A 72 -0.53 11.79 7.54
N GLN A 73 0.07 12.90 8.00
CA GLN A 73 0.44 13.05 9.41
C GLN A 73 -0.77 12.99 10.33
N LYS A 74 -1.85 13.71 9.99
CA LYS A 74 -3.10 13.65 10.74
C LYS A 74 -3.63 12.20 10.87
N ILE A 75 -3.62 11.43 9.78
CA ILE A 75 -4.08 10.04 9.83
C ILE A 75 -3.15 9.16 10.69
N ARG A 76 -1.83 9.41 10.66
CA ARG A 76 -0.87 8.70 11.51
C ARG A 76 -1.01 9.03 13.00
N GLU A 77 -1.54 10.20 13.34
CA GLU A 77 -1.89 10.57 14.72
C GLU A 77 -3.19 9.88 15.19
N GLU A 78 -4.13 9.62 14.27
CA GLU A 78 -5.42 8.99 14.55
C GLU A 78 -5.38 7.47 14.54
N GLU A 79 -4.49 6.85 13.76
CA GLU A 79 -4.44 5.41 13.50
C GLU A 79 -3.08 4.80 13.91
N GLU A 80 -3.10 3.74 14.69
CA GLU A 80 -1.87 3.11 15.23
C GLU A 80 -1.00 2.46 14.13
N ASN A 81 -1.64 1.83 13.16
CA ASN A 81 -0.96 1.04 12.13
C ASN A 81 -1.28 1.60 10.76
N VAL A 82 -0.39 2.40 10.21
CA VAL A 82 -0.54 3.02 8.88
C VAL A 82 0.55 2.52 7.95
N LEU A 83 0.14 2.05 6.76
CA LEU A 83 1.00 1.68 5.65
C LEU A 83 0.78 2.67 4.52
N LEU A 84 1.84 3.22 3.93
CA LEU A 84 1.76 4.17 2.81
C LEU A 84 2.48 3.59 1.59
N LEU A 85 1.72 3.37 0.51
CA LEU A 85 2.17 2.69 -0.71
C LEU A 85 1.95 3.55 -1.96
N ASP A 86 2.68 3.25 -3.03
CA ASP A 86 2.52 3.91 -4.32
C ASP A 86 2.52 2.88 -5.46
N ALA A 87 1.64 3.08 -6.45
CA ALA A 87 1.48 2.16 -7.58
C ALA A 87 2.13 2.65 -8.89
N GLY A 88 3.17 3.51 -8.81
CA GLY A 88 3.98 3.92 -9.96
C GLY A 88 3.47 5.14 -10.71
N ASP A 89 4.17 5.49 -11.78
CA ASP A 89 4.05 6.74 -12.54
C ASP A 89 4.22 7.97 -11.62
N ILE A 90 5.35 7.95 -10.90
CA ILE A 90 5.77 9.05 -10.04
C ILE A 90 6.28 10.21 -10.88
N PHE A 91 6.99 9.89 -11.97
CA PHE A 91 7.69 10.84 -12.84
C PHE A 91 6.80 11.38 -13.96
N GLN A 92 7.32 12.44 -14.60
CA GLN A 92 6.77 13.07 -15.78
C GLN A 92 5.45 13.84 -15.51
N GLY A 93 5.20 14.89 -16.29
CA GLY A 93 3.94 15.66 -16.28
C GLY A 93 4.09 17.12 -15.89
N THR A 94 5.16 17.52 -15.18
CA THR A 94 5.37 18.91 -14.77
C THR A 94 6.82 19.38 -15.03
N PRO A 95 7.09 20.71 -15.01
CA PRO A 95 8.44 21.24 -15.11
C PRO A 95 9.41 20.74 -14.02
N TYR A 96 8.90 20.28 -12.88
CA TYR A 96 9.73 19.70 -11.81
C TYR A 96 10.51 18.48 -12.31
N PHE A 97 9.86 17.56 -13.00
CA PHE A 97 10.55 16.42 -13.62
C PHE A 97 11.60 16.85 -14.65
N ASN A 98 11.29 17.86 -15.47
CA ASN A 98 12.25 18.37 -16.48
C ASN A 98 13.52 18.92 -15.83
N THR A 99 13.41 19.52 -14.65
CA THR A 99 14.51 20.12 -13.91
C THR A 99 15.25 19.09 -13.04
N PHE A 100 14.52 18.30 -12.25
CA PHE A 100 15.09 17.46 -11.20
C PHE A 100 15.19 15.97 -11.56
N LYS A 101 14.63 15.55 -12.71
CA LYS A 101 14.71 14.17 -13.24
C LYS A 101 14.34 13.10 -12.23
N GLY A 102 13.33 13.36 -11.38
CA GLY A 102 12.83 12.44 -10.37
C GLY A 102 13.49 12.55 -8.99
N VAL A 103 14.62 13.25 -8.85
CA VAL A 103 15.31 13.40 -7.55
C VAL A 103 14.45 14.12 -6.52
N LEU A 104 13.69 15.13 -6.92
CA LEU A 104 12.81 15.87 -6.03
C LEU A 104 11.69 14.96 -5.52
N GLU A 105 11.04 14.22 -6.41
CA GLU A 105 9.95 13.30 -6.13
C GLU A 105 10.39 12.25 -5.10
N MET A 106 11.55 11.60 -5.32
CA MET A 106 12.08 10.59 -4.41
C MET A 106 12.39 11.14 -3.02
N LYS A 107 12.95 12.35 -2.93
CA LYS A 107 13.20 13.02 -1.65
C LYS A 107 11.89 13.34 -0.91
N LEU A 108 10.90 13.85 -1.61
CA LEU A 108 9.61 14.20 -1.02
C LEU A 108 8.84 12.95 -0.59
N MET A 109 8.81 11.88 -1.39
CA MET A 109 8.22 10.61 -0.99
C MET A 109 8.93 9.99 0.22
N SER A 110 10.25 10.13 0.31
CA SER A 110 11.00 9.69 1.49
C SER A 110 10.64 10.49 2.74
N GLN A 111 10.40 11.80 2.62
CA GLN A 111 9.93 12.63 3.73
C GLN A 111 8.48 12.28 4.15
N LEU A 112 7.63 11.89 3.20
CA LEU A 112 6.30 11.37 3.50
C LEU A 112 6.34 9.97 4.11
N GLN A 113 7.50 9.31 4.14
CA GLN A 113 7.72 7.97 4.67
C GLN A 113 6.85 6.92 3.94
N TYR A 114 6.96 6.86 2.61
CA TYR A 114 6.41 5.74 1.85
C TYR A 114 7.08 4.44 2.29
N ASP A 115 6.30 3.38 2.42
CA ASP A 115 6.77 2.05 2.84
C ASP A 115 7.25 1.22 1.64
N ALA A 116 6.66 1.41 0.46
CA ALA A 116 7.08 0.80 -0.82
C ALA A 116 6.41 1.47 -2.01
N SER A 117 7.01 1.30 -3.20
CA SER A 117 6.44 1.70 -4.49
C SER A 117 6.70 0.62 -5.55
N THR A 118 6.02 0.69 -6.70
CA THR A 118 6.38 -0.02 -7.93
C THR A 118 6.77 0.98 -9.04
N MET A 119 7.17 0.48 -10.20
CA MET A 119 7.46 1.32 -11.36
C MET A 119 6.30 1.31 -12.35
N GLY A 120 5.87 2.50 -12.77
CA GLY A 120 5.03 2.67 -13.95
C GLY A 120 5.84 2.93 -15.21
N ASN A 121 5.17 3.12 -16.35
CA ASN A 121 5.85 3.36 -17.61
C ASN A 121 6.57 4.71 -17.68
N HIS A 122 6.03 5.75 -17.03
CA HIS A 122 6.67 7.07 -17.00
C HIS A 122 7.86 7.15 -16.04
N ASP A 123 8.02 6.19 -15.14
CA ASP A 123 9.24 6.10 -14.32
C ASP A 123 10.49 5.74 -15.17
N PHE A 124 10.29 5.31 -16.42
CA PHE A 124 11.36 5.10 -17.39
C PHE A 124 11.68 6.35 -18.24
N ASP A 125 10.94 7.46 -18.16
CA ASP A 125 11.10 8.62 -19.06
C ASP A 125 12.49 9.28 -18.95
N ALA A 126 13.13 9.24 -17.79
CA ALA A 126 14.52 9.66 -17.61
C ALA A 126 15.55 8.60 -18.07
N GLY A 127 15.10 7.46 -18.60
CA GLY A 127 15.91 6.28 -18.86
C GLY A 127 16.32 5.54 -17.57
N LEU A 128 16.91 4.35 -17.73
CA LEU A 128 17.35 3.53 -16.60
C LEU A 128 18.38 4.22 -15.71
N GLU A 129 19.29 5.01 -16.31
CA GLU A 129 20.29 5.77 -15.54
C GLU A 129 19.64 6.89 -14.73
N GLY A 130 18.69 7.61 -15.33
CA GLY A 130 17.95 8.67 -14.63
C GLY A 130 17.17 8.12 -13.44
N PHE A 131 16.45 7.02 -13.63
CA PHE A 131 15.75 6.34 -12.54
C PHE A 131 16.75 5.85 -11.47
N TYR A 132 17.84 5.18 -11.86
CA TYR A 132 18.88 4.71 -10.93
C TYR A 132 19.43 5.84 -10.07
N ASN A 133 19.71 7.00 -10.65
CA ASN A 133 20.23 8.16 -9.94
C ASN A 133 19.20 8.78 -9.00
N ALA A 134 17.95 8.92 -9.44
CA ALA A 134 16.86 9.43 -8.60
C ALA A 134 16.57 8.49 -7.43
N LYS A 135 16.53 7.18 -7.67
CA LYS A 135 16.24 6.16 -6.66
C LYS A 135 17.21 6.18 -5.46
N LYS A 136 18.43 6.66 -5.60
CA LYS A 136 19.38 6.82 -4.49
C LYS A 136 18.85 7.69 -3.35
N TYR A 137 17.85 8.53 -3.62
CA TYR A 137 17.20 9.40 -2.65
C TYR A 137 15.89 8.81 -2.07
N ALA A 138 15.49 7.61 -2.51
CA ALA A 138 14.34 6.89 -1.96
C ALA A 138 14.77 6.06 -0.75
N ASN A 139 14.12 6.26 0.39
CA ASN A 139 14.32 5.48 1.63
C ASN A 139 13.37 4.26 1.71
N PHE A 140 12.73 3.92 0.61
CA PHE A 140 11.80 2.81 0.47
C PHE A 140 12.16 1.95 -0.74
N PRO A 141 11.77 0.66 -0.76
CA PRO A 141 12.03 -0.22 -1.89
C PRO A 141 11.11 0.04 -3.07
N PHE A 142 11.65 -0.11 -4.29
CA PHE A 142 10.88 -0.31 -5.52
C PHE A 142 10.70 -1.80 -5.77
N LEU A 143 9.45 -2.23 -5.96
CA LEU A 143 9.06 -3.63 -6.13
C LEU A 143 8.72 -3.88 -7.61
N CYS A 144 9.46 -4.77 -8.27
CA CYS A 144 9.29 -5.06 -9.69
C CYS A 144 9.45 -6.57 -9.92
N SER A 145 8.34 -7.30 -9.89
CA SER A 145 8.40 -8.78 -9.94
C SER A 145 8.47 -9.30 -11.37
N ASN A 146 7.84 -8.62 -12.31
CA ASN A 146 7.74 -9.02 -13.72
C ASN A 146 8.64 -8.23 -14.68
N TYR A 147 9.66 -7.55 -14.15
CA TYR A 147 10.77 -7.04 -14.97
C TYR A 147 12.07 -7.76 -14.64
N ASP A 148 12.77 -8.24 -15.66
CA ASP A 148 14.15 -8.73 -15.53
C ASP A 148 15.13 -7.60 -15.90
N PHE A 149 15.77 -7.05 -14.89
CA PHE A 149 16.79 -6.02 -14.99
C PHE A 149 18.23 -6.56 -14.97
N SER A 150 18.42 -7.90 -15.05
CA SER A 150 19.73 -8.54 -14.89
C SER A 150 20.82 -8.05 -15.83
N GLN A 151 20.43 -7.54 -17.01
CA GLN A 151 21.31 -7.01 -18.06
C GLN A 151 21.26 -5.46 -18.15
N THR A 152 20.95 -4.81 -17.02
CA THR A 152 20.80 -3.35 -16.94
C THR A 152 21.49 -2.78 -15.72
N ILE A 153 21.62 -1.44 -15.65
CA ILE A 153 22.10 -0.74 -14.46
C ILE A 153 21.21 -0.92 -13.21
N LEU A 154 19.94 -1.30 -13.41
CA LEU A 154 19.00 -1.56 -12.32
C LEU A 154 19.15 -2.95 -11.71
N LYS A 155 20.11 -3.77 -12.17
CA LYS A 155 20.41 -5.05 -11.54
C LYS A 155 20.63 -4.88 -10.04
N ASN A 156 19.88 -5.61 -9.22
CA ASN A 156 19.87 -5.52 -7.75
C ASN A 156 19.42 -4.16 -7.17
N SER A 157 18.91 -3.26 -7.98
CA SER A 157 18.40 -1.95 -7.51
C SER A 157 16.93 -1.99 -7.14
N THR A 158 16.19 -2.99 -7.59
CA THR A 158 14.78 -3.23 -7.25
C THR A 158 14.64 -4.59 -6.53
N GLN A 159 13.53 -4.78 -5.85
CA GLN A 159 13.18 -6.03 -5.18
C GLN A 159 11.94 -6.63 -5.86
N LYS A 160 11.72 -7.93 -5.71
CA LYS A 160 10.47 -8.56 -6.19
C LYS A 160 9.33 -8.32 -5.21
N HIS A 161 9.60 -8.52 -3.93
CA HIS A 161 8.66 -8.27 -2.84
C HIS A 161 9.38 -7.76 -1.59
N THR A 162 8.60 -7.26 -0.66
CA THR A 162 9.04 -6.93 0.71
C THR A 162 8.02 -7.44 1.72
N ILE A 163 8.45 -7.60 2.97
CA ILE A 163 7.57 -7.94 4.10
C ILE A 163 7.70 -6.84 5.14
N ILE A 164 6.57 -6.30 5.54
CA ILE A 164 6.45 -5.20 6.50
C ILE A 164 5.61 -5.69 7.68
N GLU A 165 6.06 -5.44 8.89
CA GLU A 165 5.32 -5.76 10.10
C GLU A 165 4.83 -4.47 10.77
N LYS A 166 3.50 -4.37 10.96
CA LYS A 166 2.86 -3.24 11.67
C LYS A 166 1.76 -3.78 12.61
N GLY A 167 1.85 -3.45 13.89
CA GLY A 167 0.84 -3.86 14.88
C GLY A 167 0.64 -5.37 14.99
N GLY A 168 1.70 -6.16 14.81
CA GLY A 168 1.62 -7.62 14.79
C GLY A 168 0.96 -8.20 13.54
N ILE A 169 0.77 -7.38 12.49
CA ILE A 169 0.28 -7.81 11.17
C ILE A 169 1.47 -7.94 10.24
N LYS A 170 1.64 -9.12 9.66
CA LYS A 170 2.68 -9.40 8.67
C LYS A 170 2.13 -9.19 7.26
N ILE A 171 2.63 -8.16 6.59
CA ILE A 171 2.13 -7.70 5.29
C ILE A 171 3.16 -7.99 4.22
N GLY A 172 2.82 -8.82 3.24
CA GLY A 172 3.62 -9.03 2.04
C GLY A 172 3.19 -8.05 0.95
N VAL A 173 4.16 -7.37 0.34
CA VAL A 173 3.91 -6.44 -0.77
C VAL A 173 4.82 -6.80 -1.94
N PHE A 174 4.28 -6.84 -3.16
CA PHE A 174 5.04 -7.05 -4.39
C PHE A 174 4.53 -6.13 -5.51
N GLY A 175 5.30 -5.96 -6.60
CA GLY A 175 4.98 -5.03 -7.67
C GLY A 175 4.86 -5.70 -9.03
N ILE A 176 3.87 -5.30 -9.84
CA ILE A 176 3.64 -5.74 -11.22
C ILE A 176 3.54 -4.52 -12.12
N GLY A 177 4.43 -4.44 -13.11
CA GLY A 177 4.47 -3.35 -14.09
C GLY A 177 3.82 -3.73 -15.43
N VAL A 178 3.54 -2.70 -16.23
CA VAL A 178 2.96 -2.82 -17.57
C VAL A 178 4.03 -3.16 -18.62
N GLU A 179 3.64 -3.74 -19.74
CA GLU A 179 4.54 -3.95 -20.88
C GLU A 179 5.00 -2.62 -21.44
N LEU A 180 6.33 -2.43 -21.53
CA LEU A 180 6.93 -1.17 -21.95
C LEU A 180 6.95 -1.00 -23.48
N ALA A 181 6.95 -2.10 -24.23
CA ALA A 181 6.96 -2.07 -25.68
C ALA A 181 5.71 -1.36 -26.22
N GLY A 182 5.91 -0.34 -27.05
CA GLY A 182 4.84 0.50 -27.59
C GLY A 182 4.38 1.64 -26.67
N LEU A 183 4.79 1.66 -25.39
CA LEU A 183 4.52 2.76 -24.46
C LEU A 183 5.75 3.63 -24.20
N VAL A 184 6.92 3.01 -24.09
CA VAL A 184 8.17 3.66 -23.75
C VAL A 184 9.17 3.45 -24.90
N PRO A 185 9.93 4.48 -25.33
CA PRO A 185 11.01 4.30 -26.32
C PRO A 185 12.04 3.25 -25.84
N ARG A 186 12.52 2.42 -26.77
CA ARG A 186 13.42 1.29 -26.46
C ARG A 186 14.70 1.71 -25.74
N ASP A 187 15.27 2.85 -26.09
CA ASP A 187 16.48 3.41 -25.49
C ASP A 187 16.28 3.75 -24.00
N LYS A 188 15.04 3.97 -23.53
CA LYS A 188 14.73 4.34 -22.15
C LYS A 188 14.71 3.13 -21.20
N TYR A 189 14.33 1.94 -21.68
CA TYR A 189 14.31 0.71 -20.87
C TYR A 189 15.37 -0.31 -21.27
N GLY A 190 16.15 -0.05 -22.34
CA GLY A 190 17.35 -0.81 -22.72
C GLY A 190 17.10 -2.32 -22.80
N ASN A 191 17.91 -3.11 -22.10
CA ASN A 191 17.84 -4.57 -22.06
C ASN A 191 16.89 -5.12 -20.98
N SER A 192 16.03 -4.30 -20.41
CA SER A 192 14.96 -4.77 -19.52
C SER A 192 14.03 -5.72 -20.28
N LYS A 193 13.67 -6.86 -19.64
CA LYS A 193 12.73 -7.81 -20.23
C LYS A 193 11.43 -7.77 -19.44
N TYR A 194 10.32 -7.72 -20.15
CA TYR A 194 9.00 -7.91 -19.60
C TYR A 194 8.71 -9.40 -19.48
N LEU A 195 8.20 -9.81 -18.33
CA LEU A 195 7.85 -11.19 -18.00
C LEU A 195 6.35 -11.27 -17.77
N ASP A 196 5.77 -12.48 -17.90
CA ASP A 196 4.31 -12.66 -17.74
C ASP A 196 3.83 -12.19 -16.36
N PRO A 197 2.90 -11.21 -16.32
CA PRO A 197 2.46 -10.62 -15.06
C PRO A 197 1.63 -11.57 -14.20
N ILE A 198 0.86 -12.50 -14.79
CA ILE A 198 0.04 -13.47 -14.06
C ILE A 198 0.95 -14.51 -13.40
N GLU A 199 1.91 -15.06 -14.15
CA GLU A 199 2.88 -16.02 -13.63
C GLU A 199 3.66 -15.44 -12.45
N HIS A 200 4.21 -14.23 -12.63
CA HIS A 200 5.03 -13.59 -11.61
C HIS A 200 4.21 -13.13 -10.39
N ALA A 201 2.97 -12.67 -10.58
CA ALA A 201 2.08 -12.35 -9.48
C ALA A 201 1.73 -13.59 -8.64
N ASN A 202 1.37 -14.71 -9.29
CA ASN A 202 1.09 -15.96 -8.59
C ASN A 202 2.33 -16.48 -7.83
N LYS A 203 3.51 -16.40 -8.44
CA LYS A 203 4.76 -16.79 -7.80
C LYS A 203 5.07 -16.01 -6.53
N GLU A 204 4.99 -14.67 -6.60
CA GLU A 204 5.28 -13.82 -5.44
C GLU A 204 4.20 -13.96 -4.36
N ALA A 205 2.92 -14.05 -4.75
CA ALA A 205 1.83 -14.27 -3.81
C ALA A 205 1.96 -15.61 -3.06
N LEU A 206 2.39 -16.67 -3.75
CA LEU A 206 2.66 -17.97 -3.13
C LEU A 206 3.83 -17.91 -2.14
N ILE A 207 4.95 -17.28 -2.52
CA ILE A 207 6.11 -17.08 -1.64
C ILE A 207 5.70 -16.33 -0.36
N LEU A 208 4.89 -15.26 -0.49
CA LEU A 208 4.43 -14.47 0.64
C LEU A 208 3.45 -15.24 1.54
N LYS A 209 2.60 -16.08 0.95
CA LYS A 209 1.74 -17.01 1.70
C LYS A 209 2.55 -18.02 2.50
N GLU A 210 3.56 -18.65 1.89
CA GLU A 210 4.45 -19.60 2.56
C GLU A 210 5.23 -18.93 3.70
N LYS A 211 5.57 -17.65 3.55
CA LYS A 211 6.16 -16.82 4.60
C LYS A 211 5.15 -16.40 5.68
N LYS A 212 3.89 -16.88 5.60
CA LYS A 212 2.80 -16.62 6.56
C LYS A 212 2.45 -15.13 6.70
N CYS A 213 2.38 -14.42 5.60
CA CYS A 213 1.84 -13.06 5.59
C CYS A 213 0.32 -13.10 5.86
N ASP A 214 -0.15 -12.26 6.77
CA ASP A 214 -1.58 -12.10 7.10
C ASP A 214 -2.32 -11.38 5.96
N LEU A 215 -1.63 -10.47 5.27
CA LEU A 215 -2.15 -9.67 4.16
C LEU A 215 -1.12 -9.66 3.02
N ILE A 216 -1.58 -9.89 1.79
CA ILE A 216 -0.75 -9.86 0.58
C ILE A 216 -1.30 -8.81 -0.37
N ILE A 217 -0.46 -7.82 -0.71
CA ILE A 217 -0.81 -6.65 -1.52
C ILE A 217 0.02 -6.66 -2.80
N CYS A 218 -0.65 -6.49 -3.93
CA CYS A 218 -0.02 -6.23 -5.23
C CYS A 218 -0.08 -4.73 -5.54
N LEU A 219 1.06 -4.09 -5.75
CA LEU A 219 1.16 -2.77 -6.38
C LEU A 219 1.20 -3.00 -7.88
N SER A 220 0.13 -2.64 -8.57
CA SER A 220 -0.04 -2.91 -10.00
C SER A 220 0.01 -1.62 -10.81
N HIS A 221 0.81 -1.63 -11.87
CA HIS A 221 0.76 -0.56 -12.87
C HIS A 221 0.23 -1.06 -14.23
N LEU A 222 -0.72 -2.00 -14.19
CA LEU A 222 -1.32 -2.59 -15.41
C LEU A 222 -2.48 -1.76 -15.96
N GLY A 223 -3.13 -0.98 -15.12
CA GLY A 223 -4.40 -0.32 -15.41
C GLY A 223 -5.61 -1.07 -14.88
N TYR A 224 -6.64 -0.34 -14.46
CA TYR A 224 -7.84 -0.90 -13.86
C TYR A 224 -8.56 -1.86 -14.81
N GLU A 225 -8.85 -1.38 -16.04
CA GLU A 225 -9.53 -2.15 -17.09
C GLU A 225 -9.06 -1.70 -18.48
N HIS A 226 -8.97 -2.64 -19.40
CA HIS A 226 -8.68 -2.39 -20.81
C HIS A 226 -9.71 -3.10 -21.70
N LYS A 227 -9.94 -2.53 -22.89
CA LYS A 227 -10.72 -3.22 -23.93
C LYS A 227 -9.92 -4.41 -24.46
N GLY A 228 -10.64 -5.50 -24.79
CA GLY A 228 -10.05 -6.71 -25.38
C GLY A 228 -9.20 -7.52 -24.40
N GLU A 229 -8.13 -8.18 -24.91
CA GLU A 229 -7.36 -9.18 -24.17
C GLU A 229 -6.20 -8.60 -23.33
N LYS A 230 -5.91 -7.31 -23.42
CA LYS A 230 -4.82 -6.70 -22.63
C LYS A 230 -5.05 -6.95 -21.14
N ILE A 231 -3.98 -7.33 -20.46
CA ILE A 231 -4.00 -7.56 -19.00
C ILE A 231 -4.34 -6.26 -18.25
N SER A 232 -5.11 -6.40 -17.17
CA SER A 232 -5.55 -5.28 -16.30
C SER A 232 -5.67 -5.78 -14.87
N ASP A 233 -5.89 -4.87 -13.91
CA ASP A 233 -6.07 -5.21 -12.50
C ASP A 233 -7.27 -6.17 -12.29
N LEU A 234 -8.39 -5.93 -13.01
CA LEU A 234 -9.54 -6.82 -12.97
C LEU A 234 -9.21 -8.24 -13.47
N LYS A 235 -8.44 -8.34 -14.55
CA LYS A 235 -8.01 -9.66 -15.07
C LYS A 235 -6.95 -10.30 -14.17
N LEU A 236 -6.00 -9.52 -13.66
CA LEU A 236 -5.00 -10.01 -12.73
C LEU A 236 -5.67 -10.64 -11.51
N ALA A 237 -6.67 -9.97 -10.92
CA ALA A 237 -7.44 -10.51 -9.80
C ALA A 237 -8.09 -11.85 -10.13
N LYS A 238 -8.71 -11.99 -11.32
CA LYS A 238 -9.38 -13.22 -11.75
C LYS A 238 -8.46 -14.43 -11.96
N TYR A 239 -7.24 -14.18 -12.45
CA TYR A 239 -6.31 -15.24 -12.86
C TYR A 239 -5.22 -15.55 -11.82
N THR A 240 -5.26 -14.88 -10.66
CA THR A 240 -4.26 -15.09 -9.60
C THR A 240 -4.89 -15.70 -8.35
N GLU A 241 -4.03 -16.10 -7.40
CA GLU A 241 -4.41 -16.63 -6.10
C GLU A 241 -3.65 -15.92 -4.98
N ASN A 242 -4.20 -15.97 -3.77
CA ASN A 242 -3.56 -15.50 -2.54
C ASN A 242 -3.29 -13.98 -2.49
N ILE A 243 -3.78 -13.21 -3.43
CA ILE A 243 -3.75 -11.73 -3.39
C ILE A 243 -5.02 -11.25 -2.70
N HIS A 244 -4.87 -10.38 -1.69
CA HIS A 244 -5.99 -9.82 -0.96
C HIS A 244 -6.39 -8.43 -1.44
N LEU A 245 -5.39 -7.63 -1.89
CA LEU A 245 -5.58 -6.26 -2.34
C LEU A 245 -4.66 -5.96 -3.54
N ILE A 246 -5.22 -5.35 -4.57
CA ILE A 246 -4.49 -4.74 -5.69
C ILE A 246 -4.64 -3.22 -5.58
N ILE A 247 -3.54 -2.51 -5.47
CA ILE A 247 -3.48 -1.05 -5.60
C ILE A 247 -2.99 -0.77 -7.01
N GLY A 248 -3.88 -0.19 -7.85
CA GLY A 248 -3.64 0.00 -9.28
C GLY A 248 -3.20 1.41 -9.67
N GLY A 249 -2.67 1.54 -10.89
CA GLY A 249 -2.28 2.78 -11.57
C GLY A 249 -2.54 2.73 -13.07
N HIS A 250 -1.82 3.55 -13.86
CA HIS A 250 -1.75 3.59 -15.31
C HIS A 250 -2.98 4.17 -16.05
N THR A 251 -4.18 3.73 -15.72
CA THR A 251 -5.41 4.20 -16.39
C THR A 251 -6.02 5.44 -15.76
N HIS A 252 -5.42 6.00 -14.72
CA HIS A 252 -5.89 7.18 -13.99
C HIS A 252 -7.35 7.06 -13.54
N THR A 253 -7.79 5.85 -13.16
CA THR A 253 -9.17 5.57 -12.81
C THR A 253 -9.52 6.11 -11.42
N PHE A 254 -10.59 6.91 -11.32
CA PHE A 254 -11.11 7.43 -10.07
C PHE A 254 -12.17 6.49 -9.51
N LEU A 255 -11.81 5.65 -8.55
CA LEU A 255 -12.75 4.78 -7.85
C LEU A 255 -13.22 5.43 -6.55
N ASN A 256 -14.54 5.57 -6.40
CA ASN A 256 -15.14 6.11 -5.18
C ASN A 256 -15.13 5.12 -4.00
N LYS A 257 -14.95 3.86 -4.29
CA LYS A 257 -14.79 2.74 -3.35
C LYS A 257 -14.02 1.60 -4.04
N PRO A 258 -13.36 0.72 -3.27
CA PRO A 258 -12.73 -0.45 -3.86
C PRO A 258 -13.72 -1.32 -4.61
N THR A 259 -13.30 -1.86 -5.74
CA THR A 259 -13.99 -2.94 -6.46
C THR A 259 -13.65 -4.27 -5.79
N ILE A 260 -14.59 -5.20 -5.78
CA ILE A 260 -14.39 -6.56 -5.32
C ILE A 260 -14.49 -7.48 -6.54
N GLU A 261 -13.39 -8.19 -6.81
CA GLU A 261 -13.38 -9.27 -7.81
C GLU A 261 -13.18 -10.63 -7.13
N LYS A 262 -13.48 -11.70 -7.86
CA LYS A 262 -13.21 -13.07 -7.40
C LYS A 262 -12.00 -13.63 -8.13
N ASN A 263 -11.07 -14.18 -7.34
CA ASN A 263 -9.89 -14.83 -7.89
C ASN A 263 -10.21 -16.26 -8.44
N SER A 264 -9.21 -16.95 -8.95
CA SER A 264 -9.33 -18.31 -9.50
C SER A 264 -9.84 -19.35 -8.49
N ARG A 265 -9.78 -19.04 -7.18
CA ARG A 265 -10.30 -19.88 -6.09
C ARG A 265 -11.64 -19.39 -5.53
N ASN A 266 -12.30 -18.42 -6.20
CA ASN A 266 -13.54 -17.80 -5.77
C ASN A 266 -13.44 -16.98 -4.45
N GLU A 267 -12.22 -16.58 -4.07
CA GLU A 267 -11.93 -15.71 -2.92
C GLU A 267 -12.00 -14.24 -3.35
N ALA A 268 -12.38 -13.35 -2.43
CA ALA A 268 -12.50 -11.92 -2.74
C ALA A 268 -11.11 -11.25 -2.83
N VAL A 269 -10.91 -10.45 -3.87
CA VAL A 269 -9.77 -9.56 -4.07
C VAL A 269 -10.27 -8.13 -4.16
N LEU A 270 -9.73 -7.25 -3.32
CA LEU A 270 -10.02 -5.82 -3.39
C LEU A 270 -9.14 -5.16 -4.45
N ILE A 271 -9.70 -4.24 -5.23
CA ILE A 271 -8.96 -3.46 -6.22
C ILE A 271 -9.28 -1.98 -6.00
N ASN A 272 -8.26 -1.15 -5.86
CA ASN A 272 -8.45 0.29 -5.72
C ASN A 272 -7.46 1.10 -6.56
N GLN A 273 -7.93 2.24 -7.08
CA GLN A 273 -7.15 3.23 -7.81
C GLN A 273 -7.75 4.62 -7.52
N VAL A 274 -6.94 5.67 -7.39
CA VAL A 274 -7.40 6.99 -6.92
C VAL A 274 -7.17 8.14 -7.89
N GLY A 275 -7.14 7.81 -9.17
CA GLY A 275 -7.02 8.79 -10.24
C GLY A 275 -5.57 9.13 -10.57
N TRP A 276 -5.21 10.41 -10.59
CA TRP A 276 -3.89 10.89 -11.00
C TRP A 276 -3.53 12.23 -10.33
N ALA A 277 -2.31 12.70 -10.59
CA ALA A 277 -1.78 14.00 -10.15
C ALA A 277 -1.83 14.21 -8.62
N GLY A 278 -2.07 13.15 -7.85
CA GLY A 278 -2.13 13.23 -6.40
C GLY A 278 -3.27 14.12 -5.88
N VAL A 279 -4.36 14.29 -6.64
CA VAL A 279 -5.57 15.03 -6.18
C VAL A 279 -6.30 14.27 -5.08
N ASN A 280 -6.14 12.94 -5.03
CA ASN A 280 -6.67 12.08 -4.00
C ASN A 280 -5.56 11.28 -3.31
N LEU A 281 -5.79 10.97 -2.04
CA LEU A 281 -5.10 9.93 -1.26
C LEU A 281 -6.09 8.78 -1.05
N GLY A 282 -5.73 7.58 -1.47
CA GLY A 282 -6.53 6.39 -1.18
C GLY A 282 -6.39 6.00 0.29
N ARG A 283 -7.51 5.63 0.92
CA ARG A 283 -7.54 5.06 2.27
C ARG A 283 -8.35 3.77 2.26
N ILE A 284 -7.75 2.69 2.74
CA ILE A 284 -8.39 1.39 2.94
C ILE A 284 -8.09 0.93 4.36
N ASP A 285 -9.13 0.71 5.15
CA ASP A 285 -9.04 0.18 6.50
C ASP A 285 -9.45 -1.30 6.48
N ILE A 286 -8.61 -2.20 7.02
CA ILE A 286 -8.83 -3.64 7.04
C ILE A 286 -8.72 -4.17 8.46
N GLU A 287 -9.73 -4.93 8.91
CA GLU A 287 -9.67 -5.77 10.13
C GLU A 287 -9.27 -7.19 9.73
N ILE A 288 -8.12 -7.65 10.19
CA ILE A 288 -7.51 -8.91 9.72
C ILE A 288 -8.36 -10.14 10.08
N GLU A 289 -8.86 -10.22 11.32
CA GLU A 289 -9.57 -11.42 11.81
C GLU A 289 -10.96 -11.59 11.17
N SER A 290 -11.64 -10.51 10.86
CA SER A 290 -13.00 -10.53 10.29
C SER A 290 -13.02 -10.43 8.77
N GLY A 291 -11.92 -9.99 8.16
CA GLY A 291 -11.87 -9.63 6.74
C GLY A 291 -12.74 -8.40 6.39
N LEU A 292 -13.26 -7.69 7.41
CA LEU A 292 -14.01 -6.46 7.18
C LEU A 292 -13.09 -5.37 6.68
N PHE A 293 -13.55 -4.64 5.68
CA PHE A 293 -12.82 -3.50 5.13
C PHE A 293 -13.75 -2.33 4.83
N SER A 294 -13.17 -1.14 4.79
CA SER A 294 -13.77 0.06 4.20
C SER A 294 -12.69 0.77 3.36
N GLY A 295 -13.11 1.45 2.32
CA GLY A 295 -12.17 2.19 1.49
C GLY A 295 -12.82 3.38 0.81
N LYS A 296 -12.08 4.48 0.69
CA LYS A 296 -12.52 5.73 0.05
C LYS A 296 -11.32 6.54 -0.44
N PRO A 297 -11.49 7.35 -1.49
CA PRO A 297 -10.55 8.43 -1.78
C PRO A 297 -10.72 9.57 -0.78
N LEU A 298 -9.62 10.22 -0.42
CA LEU A 298 -9.59 11.45 0.36
C LEU A 298 -9.06 12.55 -0.55
N GLU A 299 -9.90 13.55 -0.85
CA GLU A 299 -9.43 14.70 -1.63
C GLU A 299 -8.35 15.48 -0.87
N ILE A 300 -7.29 15.84 -1.56
CA ILE A 300 -6.19 16.66 -1.04
C ILE A 300 -6.54 18.13 -1.24
N ARG A 301 -7.03 18.78 -0.20
CA ARG A 301 -7.46 20.20 -0.20
C ARG A 301 -6.57 21.07 0.65
#